data_b63dc19ef9fdbb956af130bce5c8d633
#
_entry.id   b63dc19ef9fdbb956af130bce5c8d633
#
_cell.length_a   1.000
_cell.length_b   1.000
_cell.length_c   1.000
_cell.angle_alpha   90.00
_cell.angle_beta   90.00
_cell.angle_gamma   90.00
#
_symmetry.space_group_name_H-M   'P 1'
#
loop_
_entity.id
_entity.type
_entity.pdbx_description
1 polymer ?
#
loop_
_entity_poly.entity_id
_entity_poly.type
_entity_poly.pdbx_seq_one_letter_code
_entity_poly.pdbx_strand_id
1 'polypeptide(L)'
;PYAYAYARTHATDEARGAFEALEAEARALSATRADHVPPQEAEGPVARVAGRLVSWRSQGKTAFAHLADAAGRLQLYFRRDVLGDDTFELLKSLVDIGDVVGVAGPLFRTRAGEVTLRAESVELLAKSLRPLPFGKEATVEGRTVRYSGFSDPEQRYRQRY
;
A
#
# COMPACT_ATOMS: atom_id res chain seq x y z
N PRO A 1 18.81 -6.27 13.21
CA PRO A 1 18.25 -5.21 14.05
C PRO A 1 17.18 -4.45 13.27
N TYR A 2 16.05 -4.15 13.93
CA TYR A 2 15.00 -3.33 13.35
C TYR A 2 15.41 -1.86 13.38
N ALA A 3 14.94 -1.09 12.39
CA ALA A 3 15.22 0.33 12.32
C ALA A 3 14.59 1.08 13.50
N TYR A 4 15.37 1.95 14.14
CA TYR A 4 14.90 2.80 15.25
C TYR A 4 13.90 3.86 14.77
N ALA A 5 14.05 4.32 13.56
CA ALA A 5 13.20 5.32 12.94
C ALA A 5 13.21 5.15 11.42
N TYR A 6 12.09 5.40 10.80
CA TYR A 6 11.96 5.48 9.34
C TYR A 6 11.65 6.92 8.95
N ALA A 7 12.44 7.50 8.05
CA ALA A 7 12.26 8.86 7.58
C ALA A 7 11.07 8.96 6.62
N ARG A 8 9.86 8.90 7.17
CA ARG A 8 8.60 9.06 6.44
C ARG A 8 8.46 10.50 5.94
N THR A 9 8.08 10.67 4.68
CA THR A 9 7.78 11.99 4.09
C THR A 9 6.29 12.31 4.11
N HIS A 10 5.42 11.30 3.97
CA HIS A 10 3.97 11.46 3.87
C HIS A 10 3.25 10.39 4.70
N ALA A 11 2.10 10.75 5.25
CA ALA A 11 1.09 9.77 5.63
C ALA A 11 0.41 9.19 4.38
N THR A 12 -0.38 8.13 4.52
CA THR A 12 -1.01 7.45 3.35
C THR A 12 -2.01 8.33 2.62
N ASP A 13 -2.77 9.16 3.33
CA ASP A 13 -3.70 10.14 2.76
C ASP A 13 -2.99 11.35 2.15
N GLU A 14 -1.92 11.86 2.79
CA GLU A 14 -1.09 12.94 2.27
C GLU A 14 -0.43 12.55 0.94
N ALA A 15 0.12 11.32 0.85
CA ALA A 15 0.72 10.81 -0.38
C ALA A 15 -0.33 10.74 -1.52
N ARG A 16 -1.54 10.27 -1.21
CA ARG A 16 -2.64 10.24 -2.16
C ARG A 16 -3.04 11.65 -2.61
N GLY A 17 -3.26 12.56 -1.64
CA GLY A 17 -3.65 13.94 -1.92
C GLY A 17 -2.61 14.70 -2.74
N ALA A 18 -1.32 14.52 -2.47
CA ALA A 18 -0.24 15.12 -3.25
C ALA A 18 -0.26 14.66 -4.72
N PHE A 19 -0.51 13.38 -4.96
CA PHE A 19 -0.65 12.85 -6.31
C PHE A 19 -1.91 13.39 -7.02
N GLU A 20 -3.06 13.39 -6.34
CA GLU A 20 -4.33 13.87 -6.88
C GLU A 20 -4.29 15.37 -7.22
N ALA A 21 -3.57 16.18 -6.42
CA ALA A 21 -3.35 17.58 -6.70
C ALA A 21 -2.55 17.79 -8.00
N LEU A 22 -1.45 17.06 -8.17
CA LEU A 22 -0.65 17.11 -9.40
C LEU A 22 -1.42 16.64 -10.64
N GLU A 23 -2.25 15.60 -10.50
CA GLU A 23 -3.13 15.19 -11.60
C GLU A 23 -4.14 16.28 -11.97
N ALA A 24 -4.71 16.95 -10.98
CA ALA A 24 -5.66 18.04 -11.22
C ALA A 24 -5.00 19.22 -11.93
N GLU A 25 -3.79 19.60 -11.52
CA GLU A 25 -2.99 20.63 -12.19
C GLU A 25 -2.64 20.23 -13.63
N ALA A 26 -2.18 19.00 -13.84
CA ALA A 26 -1.88 18.48 -15.18
C ALA A 26 -3.09 18.47 -16.10
N ARG A 27 -4.27 18.12 -15.57
CA ARG A 27 -5.54 18.18 -16.32
C ARG A 27 -5.95 19.62 -16.66
N ALA A 28 -5.79 20.55 -15.72
CA ALA A 28 -6.09 21.96 -15.96
C ALA A 28 -5.18 22.55 -17.04
N LEU A 29 -3.91 22.20 -17.05
CA LEU A 29 -2.94 22.61 -18.08
C LEU A 29 -3.22 21.94 -19.44
N SER A 30 -3.66 20.67 -19.44
CA SER A 30 -3.99 19.95 -20.69
C SER A 30 -5.31 20.41 -21.31
N ALA A 31 -6.26 20.89 -20.52
CA ALA A 31 -7.52 21.46 -21.02
C ALA A 31 -7.30 22.72 -21.85
N THR A 32 -6.14 23.37 -21.70
CA THR A 32 -5.72 24.54 -22.52
C THR A 32 -4.93 24.17 -23.76
N ARG A 33 -4.57 22.90 -23.98
CA ARG A 33 -3.81 22.41 -25.15
C ARG A 33 -4.58 21.25 -25.81
N ALA A 34 -5.01 21.47 -27.04
CA ALA A 34 -5.89 20.56 -27.79
C ALA A 34 -5.29 19.18 -28.17
N ASP A 35 -4.00 18.92 -27.92
CA ASP A 35 -3.27 17.75 -28.41
C ASP A 35 -2.59 16.89 -27.32
N HIS A 36 -3.00 16.99 -26.06
CA HIS A 36 -2.32 16.22 -25.02
C HIS A 36 -3.15 15.02 -24.54
N VAL A 37 -2.73 13.82 -24.94
CA VAL A 37 -3.15 12.57 -24.30
C VAL A 37 -2.53 12.55 -22.90
N PRO A 38 -3.30 12.50 -21.81
CA PRO A 38 -2.73 12.40 -20.47
C PRO A 38 -1.88 11.13 -20.41
N PRO A 39 -0.62 11.21 -19.99
CA PRO A 39 0.22 10.03 -19.86
C PRO A 39 -0.38 9.12 -18.80
N GLN A 40 -0.86 7.94 -19.22
CA GLN A 40 -1.39 6.90 -18.33
C GLN A 40 -0.34 6.33 -17.35
N GLU A 41 0.91 6.79 -17.46
CA GLU A 41 2.07 6.36 -16.68
C GLU A 41 2.93 7.54 -16.19
N ALA A 42 2.33 8.74 -16.04
CA ALA A 42 3.07 9.85 -15.44
C ALA A 42 3.49 9.45 -14.03
N GLU A 43 4.81 9.37 -13.83
CA GLU A 43 5.37 9.19 -12.50
C GLU A 43 5.06 10.44 -11.67
N GLY A 44 4.33 10.21 -10.59
CA GLY A 44 4.03 11.25 -9.61
C GLY A 44 5.22 11.50 -8.66
N PRO A 45 4.99 12.27 -7.61
CA PRO A 45 6.03 12.57 -6.64
C PRO A 45 6.52 11.29 -5.95
N VAL A 46 7.79 11.29 -5.61
CA VAL A 46 8.38 10.23 -4.78
C VAL A 46 7.92 10.42 -3.35
N ALA A 47 7.31 9.38 -2.78
CA ALA A 47 6.86 9.36 -1.40
C ALA A 47 7.59 8.27 -0.61
N ARG A 48 7.80 8.53 0.68
CA ARG A 48 8.26 7.56 1.68
C ARG A 48 7.15 7.40 2.71
N VAL A 49 6.53 6.24 2.74
CA VAL A 49 5.41 5.91 3.62
C VAL A 49 5.77 4.75 4.54
N ALA A 50 5.20 4.73 5.73
CA ALA A 50 5.36 3.63 6.67
C ALA A 50 4.02 3.28 7.28
N GLY A 51 3.75 1.98 7.44
CA GLY A 51 2.50 1.52 8.01
C GLY A 51 2.42 0.00 8.07
N ARG A 52 1.26 -0.48 8.47
CA ARG A 52 0.98 -1.91 8.60
C ARG A 52 0.51 -2.49 7.28
N LEU A 53 1.09 -3.61 6.90
CA LEU A 53 0.64 -4.38 5.75
C LEU A 53 -0.67 -5.10 6.08
N VAL A 54 -1.74 -4.77 5.36
CA VAL A 54 -3.10 -5.30 5.63
C VAL A 54 -3.61 -6.26 4.55
N SER A 55 -2.95 -6.27 3.40
CA SER A 55 -3.21 -7.25 2.34
C SER A 55 -1.94 -7.50 1.53
N TRP A 56 -1.84 -8.69 0.96
CA TRP A 56 -0.77 -9.09 0.06
C TRP A 56 -1.31 -10.00 -1.03
N ARG A 57 -1.00 -9.69 -2.29
CA ARG A 57 -1.36 -10.51 -3.45
C ARG A 57 -0.19 -10.57 -4.40
N SER A 58 0.46 -11.71 -4.50
CA SER A 58 1.56 -11.96 -5.42
C SER A 58 1.06 -12.65 -6.68
N GLN A 59 1.54 -12.18 -7.84
CA GLN A 59 1.23 -12.78 -9.14
C GLN A 59 2.49 -12.77 -10.02
N GLY A 60 3.17 -13.90 -10.07
CA GLY A 60 4.40 -14.06 -10.88
C GLY A 60 5.51 -13.10 -10.44
N LYS A 61 5.87 -12.16 -11.32
CA LYS A 61 6.95 -11.17 -11.12
C LYS A 61 6.50 -9.87 -10.45
N THR A 62 5.24 -9.80 -10.05
CA THR A 62 4.65 -8.62 -9.45
C THR A 62 3.88 -8.97 -8.18
N ALA A 63 3.74 -8.01 -7.27
CA ALA A 63 2.87 -8.13 -6.13
C ALA A 63 2.17 -6.80 -5.84
N PHE A 64 0.94 -6.90 -5.38
CA PHE A 64 0.17 -5.77 -4.85
C PHE A 64 -0.06 -5.99 -3.36
N ALA A 65 -0.02 -4.91 -2.62
CA ALA A 65 -0.33 -4.91 -1.21
C ALA A 65 -1.07 -3.64 -0.83
N HIS A 66 -1.69 -3.63 0.36
CA HIS A 66 -2.20 -2.41 0.97
C HIS A 66 -1.46 -2.15 2.27
N LEU A 67 -0.95 -0.95 2.39
CA LEU A 67 -0.37 -0.38 3.60
C LEU A 67 -1.44 0.46 4.29
N ALA A 68 -1.60 0.29 5.59
CA ALA A 68 -2.48 1.10 6.42
C ALA A 68 -1.70 1.81 7.51
N ASP A 69 -2.01 3.08 7.73
CA ASP A 69 -1.57 3.88 8.87
C ASP A 69 -2.78 4.53 9.57
N ALA A 70 -2.54 5.51 10.46
CA ALA A 70 -3.62 6.21 11.16
C ALA A 70 -4.47 7.09 10.24
N ALA A 71 -3.93 7.52 9.10
CA ALA A 71 -4.59 8.41 8.16
C ALA A 71 -5.44 7.66 7.12
N GLY A 72 -5.06 6.42 6.76
CA GLY A 72 -5.82 5.68 5.77
C GLY A 72 -5.11 4.44 5.22
N ARG A 73 -5.34 4.17 3.93
CA ARG A 73 -4.74 3.06 3.20
C ARG A 73 -4.17 3.55 1.88
N LEU A 74 -3.04 2.99 1.49
CA LEU A 74 -2.39 3.22 0.21
C LEU A 74 -2.06 1.88 -0.44
N GLN A 75 -2.33 1.74 -1.73
CA GLN A 75 -1.92 0.57 -2.49
C GLN A 75 -0.42 0.65 -2.77
N LEU A 76 0.26 -0.48 -2.66
CA LEU A 76 1.66 -0.66 -3.01
C LEU A 76 1.76 -1.61 -4.19
N TYR A 77 2.70 -1.34 -5.08
CA TYR A 77 3.02 -2.17 -6.23
C TYR A 77 4.50 -2.52 -6.23
N PHE A 78 4.78 -3.80 -6.19
CA PHE A 78 6.13 -4.36 -6.17
C PHE A 78 6.42 -5.04 -7.49
N ARG A 79 7.57 -4.72 -8.07
CA ARG A 79 8.07 -5.34 -9.30
C ARG A 79 9.42 -5.97 -9.03
N ARG A 80 9.58 -7.21 -9.50
CA ARG A 80 10.81 -7.98 -9.36
C ARG A 80 11.99 -7.33 -10.07
N ASP A 81 11.77 -6.78 -11.25
CA ASP A 81 12.80 -6.10 -12.05
C ASP A 81 13.27 -4.76 -11.46
N VAL A 82 12.46 -4.12 -10.63
CA VAL A 82 12.79 -2.87 -9.92
C VAL A 82 13.51 -3.14 -8.61
N LEU A 83 13.00 -4.09 -7.82
CA LEU A 83 13.53 -4.41 -6.48
C LEU A 83 14.73 -5.36 -6.52
N GLY A 84 14.92 -6.07 -7.64
CA GLY A 84 15.87 -7.17 -7.77
C GLY A 84 15.30 -8.50 -7.28
N ASP A 85 15.88 -9.59 -7.78
CA ASP A 85 15.40 -10.95 -7.51
C ASP A 85 15.46 -11.30 -6.02
N ASP A 86 16.58 -11.02 -5.38
CA ASP A 86 16.81 -11.36 -3.96
C ASP A 86 15.84 -10.63 -3.04
N THR A 87 15.67 -9.32 -3.21
CA THR A 87 14.76 -8.51 -2.40
C THR A 87 13.31 -8.94 -2.61
N PHE A 88 12.91 -9.22 -3.85
CA PHE A 88 11.55 -9.64 -4.15
C PHE A 88 11.21 -11.02 -3.55
N GLU A 89 12.14 -11.99 -3.60
CA GLU A 89 11.93 -13.30 -2.98
C GLU A 89 11.98 -13.22 -1.45
N LEU A 90 12.84 -12.38 -0.88
CA LEU A 90 12.84 -12.10 0.56
C LEU A 90 11.50 -11.51 1.02
N LEU A 91 10.95 -10.55 0.29
CA LEU A 91 9.63 -9.98 0.60
C LEU A 91 8.55 -11.05 0.59
N LYS A 92 8.53 -11.94 -0.40
CA LYS A 92 7.53 -13.02 -0.50
C LYS A 92 7.64 -14.05 0.63
N SER A 93 8.85 -14.29 1.12
CA SER A 93 9.13 -15.34 2.10
C SER A 93 9.11 -14.86 3.56
N LEU A 94 9.44 -13.59 3.80
CA LEU A 94 9.64 -13.05 5.14
C LEU A 94 8.59 -12.05 5.59
N VAL A 95 7.86 -11.44 4.64
CA VAL A 95 6.88 -10.39 4.97
C VAL A 95 5.47 -10.98 5.01
N ASP A 96 4.81 -10.81 6.14
CA ASP A 96 3.46 -11.29 6.40
C ASP A 96 2.47 -10.14 6.57
N ILE A 97 1.19 -10.46 6.38
CA ILE A 97 0.10 -9.53 6.74
C ILE A 97 0.17 -9.24 8.24
N GLY A 98 0.21 -7.97 8.58
CA GLY A 98 0.39 -7.51 9.96
C GLY A 98 1.75 -6.88 10.23
N ASP A 99 2.76 -7.15 9.42
CA ASP A 99 4.07 -6.52 9.54
C ASP A 99 3.99 -5.01 9.31
N VAL A 100 4.89 -4.28 9.94
CA VAL A 100 5.07 -2.85 9.71
C VAL A 100 6.26 -2.68 8.77
N VAL A 101 6.00 -2.04 7.64
CA VAL A 101 7.02 -1.81 6.60
C VAL A 101 7.11 -0.34 6.25
N GLY A 102 8.31 0.09 5.87
CA GLY A 102 8.57 1.36 5.21
C GLY A 102 8.79 1.12 3.71
N VAL A 103 8.17 1.93 2.87
CA VAL A 103 8.26 1.79 1.41
C VAL A 103 8.50 3.16 0.81
N ALA A 104 9.42 3.24 -0.16
CA ALA A 104 9.68 4.45 -0.90
C ALA A 104 9.61 4.22 -2.41
N GLY A 105 9.11 5.21 -3.14
CA GLY A 105 9.01 5.19 -4.59
C GLY A 105 8.01 6.21 -5.13
N PRO A 106 7.90 6.31 -6.46
CA PRO A 106 6.97 7.22 -7.11
C PRO A 106 5.52 6.74 -7.00
N LEU A 107 4.63 7.69 -6.91
CA LEU A 107 3.18 7.49 -6.98
C LEU A 107 2.74 7.43 -8.44
N PHE A 108 1.75 6.63 -8.74
CA PHE A 108 1.10 6.55 -10.05
C PHE A 108 -0.35 6.08 -9.90
N ARG A 109 -1.14 6.24 -10.96
CA ARG A 109 -2.50 5.71 -10.99
C ARG A 109 -2.54 4.42 -11.79
N THR A 110 -3.10 3.37 -11.21
CA THR A 110 -3.32 2.10 -11.91
C THR A 110 -4.43 2.23 -12.95
N ARG A 111 -4.51 1.29 -13.89
CA ARG A 111 -5.61 1.22 -14.87
C ARG A 111 -6.99 1.10 -14.22
N ALA A 112 -7.06 0.55 -13.01
CA ALA A 112 -8.27 0.48 -12.21
C ALA A 112 -8.65 1.80 -11.53
N GLY A 113 -7.82 2.85 -11.66
CA GLY A 113 -8.06 4.18 -11.11
C GLY A 113 -7.55 4.38 -9.67
N GLU A 114 -6.85 3.40 -9.09
CA GLU A 114 -6.34 3.50 -7.73
C GLU A 114 -4.95 4.12 -7.68
N VAL A 115 -4.77 5.11 -6.79
CA VAL A 115 -3.46 5.73 -6.53
C VAL A 115 -2.58 4.72 -5.82
N THR A 116 -1.41 4.47 -6.38
CA THR A 116 -0.51 3.38 -5.97
C THR A 116 0.91 3.88 -5.88
N LEU A 117 1.66 3.44 -4.86
CA LEU A 117 3.09 3.67 -4.76
C LEU A 117 3.84 2.50 -5.40
N ARG A 118 4.67 2.78 -6.40
CA ARG A 118 5.59 1.80 -6.98
C ARG A 118 6.82 1.68 -6.10
N ALA A 119 6.97 0.54 -5.43
CA ALA A 119 8.06 0.32 -4.50
C ALA A 119 9.40 0.21 -5.23
N GLU A 120 10.33 1.12 -4.92
CA GLU A 120 11.73 1.09 -5.31
C GLU A 120 12.63 0.66 -4.16
N SER A 121 12.19 0.90 -2.92
CA SER A 121 12.84 0.37 -1.74
C SER A 121 11.82 -0.06 -0.70
N VAL A 122 12.17 -1.09 0.07
CA VAL A 122 11.33 -1.64 1.13
C VAL A 122 12.20 -1.96 2.34
N GLU A 123 11.71 -1.61 3.52
CA GLU A 123 12.36 -1.85 4.79
C GLU A 123 11.36 -2.48 5.76
N LEU A 124 11.74 -3.60 6.40
CA LEU A 124 10.94 -4.20 7.46
C LEU A 124 11.22 -3.46 8.77
N LEU A 125 10.23 -2.74 9.27
CA LEU A 125 10.35 -1.93 10.50
C LEU A 125 9.99 -2.72 11.74
N ALA A 126 8.95 -3.55 11.69
CA ALA A 126 8.58 -4.43 12.78
C ALA A 126 7.86 -5.68 12.26
N LYS A 127 8.22 -6.84 12.80
CA LYS A 127 7.61 -8.12 12.47
C LYS A 127 6.41 -8.40 13.38
N SER A 128 5.29 -8.78 12.79
CA SER A 128 4.14 -9.28 13.52
C SER A 128 4.34 -10.76 13.84
N LEU A 129 4.84 -11.05 15.05
CA LEU A 129 5.15 -12.43 15.48
C LEU A 129 3.88 -13.28 15.70
N ARG A 130 2.72 -12.66 15.85
CA ARG A 130 1.43 -13.32 15.93
C ARG A 130 0.49 -12.74 14.89
N PRO A 131 -0.20 -13.60 14.10
CA PRO A 131 -1.16 -13.12 13.11
C PRO A 131 -2.22 -12.26 13.78
N LEU A 132 -2.43 -11.06 13.26
CA LEU A 132 -3.54 -10.23 13.68
C LEU A 132 -4.83 -10.76 13.03
N PRO A 133 -5.94 -10.77 13.75
CA PRO A 133 -7.22 -11.25 13.24
C PRO A 133 -7.86 -10.18 12.34
N PHE A 134 -7.25 -9.93 11.17
CA PHE A 134 -7.86 -9.08 10.17
C PHE A 134 -9.12 -9.76 9.65
N GLY A 135 -10.27 -9.19 9.97
CA GLY A 135 -11.54 -9.64 9.43
C GLY A 135 -11.61 -9.47 7.92
N LYS A 136 -12.37 -10.31 7.25
CA LYS A 136 -12.69 -10.14 5.83
C LYS A 136 -13.80 -9.09 5.71
N GLU A 137 -13.64 -8.16 4.78
CA GLU A 137 -14.71 -7.28 4.35
C GLU A 137 -15.36 -7.88 3.10
N ALA A 138 -16.67 -7.98 3.08
CA ALA A 138 -17.43 -8.37 1.91
C ALA A 138 -18.59 -7.40 1.72
N THR A 139 -18.87 -7.05 0.48
CA THR A 139 -20.04 -6.25 0.15
C THR A 139 -21.22 -7.20 -0.08
N VAL A 140 -22.20 -7.15 0.83
CA VAL A 140 -23.44 -7.90 0.73
C VAL A 140 -24.56 -6.89 0.56
N GLU A 141 -25.34 -7.02 -0.51
CA GLU A 141 -26.47 -6.12 -0.85
C GLU A 141 -26.11 -4.61 -0.80
N GLY A 142 -24.91 -4.25 -1.30
CA GLY A 142 -24.46 -2.86 -1.33
C GLY A 142 -23.98 -2.29 0.00
N ARG A 143 -23.95 -3.10 1.06
CA ARG A 143 -23.38 -2.73 2.37
C ARG A 143 -22.08 -3.48 2.63
N THR A 144 -21.05 -2.76 3.07
CA THR A 144 -19.80 -3.37 3.49
C THR A 144 -19.99 -4.01 4.86
N VAL A 145 -19.96 -5.34 4.90
CA VAL A 145 -20.01 -6.13 6.13
C VAL A 145 -18.59 -6.58 6.47
N ARG A 146 -18.15 -6.25 7.68
CA ARG A 146 -16.86 -6.69 8.21
C ARG A 146 -17.04 -7.94 9.06
N TYR A 147 -16.51 -9.06 8.60
CA TYR A 147 -16.48 -10.30 9.36
C TYR A 147 -15.26 -10.28 10.29
N SER A 148 -15.49 -10.50 11.59
CA SER A 148 -14.40 -10.63 12.56
C SER A 148 -13.50 -11.82 12.20
N GLY A 149 -12.19 -11.64 12.27
CA GLY A 149 -11.23 -12.75 12.10
C GLY A 149 -11.28 -13.80 13.20
N PHE A 150 -11.92 -13.51 14.35
CA PHE A 150 -12.19 -14.46 15.42
C PHE A 150 -13.62 -14.96 15.33
N SER A 151 -13.79 -16.20 14.95
CA SER A 151 -15.08 -16.91 14.99
C SER A 151 -15.41 -17.49 16.36
N ASP A 152 -14.37 -17.78 17.15
CA ASP A 152 -14.48 -18.36 18.48
C ASP A 152 -14.65 -17.27 19.57
N PRO A 153 -15.78 -17.26 20.34
CA PRO A 153 -15.99 -16.32 21.42
C PRO A 153 -14.92 -16.38 22.52
N GLU A 154 -14.40 -17.57 22.82
CA GLU A 154 -13.37 -17.74 23.85
C GLU A 154 -12.05 -17.07 23.44
N GLN A 155 -11.66 -17.19 22.18
CA GLN A 155 -10.49 -16.47 21.66
C GLN A 155 -10.68 -14.95 21.71
N ARG A 156 -11.88 -14.43 21.47
CA ARG A 156 -12.20 -13.02 21.62
C ARG A 156 -12.00 -12.50 23.04
N TYR A 157 -12.34 -13.31 24.04
CA TYR A 157 -12.18 -12.90 25.44
C TYR A 157 -10.74 -13.02 25.94
N ARG A 158 -9.98 -13.96 25.42
CA ARG A 158 -8.57 -14.17 25.80
C ARG A 158 -7.60 -13.22 25.10
N GLN A 159 -7.94 -12.76 23.91
CA GLN A 159 -7.07 -11.91 23.08
C GLN A 159 -7.77 -10.58 22.81
N ARG A 160 -7.77 -9.72 23.82
CA ARG A 160 -8.27 -8.33 23.71
C ARG A 160 -7.15 -7.44 23.20
N TYR A 161 -7.08 -7.19 21.89
CA TYR A 161 -6.30 -6.15 21.25
C TYR A 161 -7.01 -5.54 20.06
#